data_782385549819d4fae4c28356d68a06a5
#
_entry.id   782385549819d4fae4c28356d68a06a5
#
_cell.length_a   1.000
_cell.length_b   1.000
_cell.length_c   1.000
_cell.angle_alpha   90.00
_cell.angle_beta   90.00
_cell.angle_gamma   90.00
#
_symmetry.space_group_name_H-M   'P 1'
#
loop_
_entity.id
_entity.type
_entity.pdbx_description
1 polymer ?
#
loop_
_entity_poly.entity_id
_entity_poly.type
_entity_poly.pdbx_seq_one_letter_code
_entity_poly.pdbx_strand_id
1 'polypeptide(L)'
;MIKLMHVNDYVIDTSQFRPLLNDKVVEEFENEIASFVGAKYACALHSATMGIFMTLLEQEKTVVQIPSIIPPVVPNAIITSGHEIKYKDDVDWVGSSYVLHQFDDYKIIDSAQQLDENQFTNQANDEDLMIFSFYPTKPVGSVDGGMIVSNDEEKIRRLKILTRYGTNFEDNSWERKFVLPGWKMYMNSIQAWMALENFKKLEHKSKRFDEIREEYNSSLGLNNTSRHLYRMRVANRDIFMKQLNDLGIQCGIHYRSVHDVDCYAPVEHTNLPKSIVESNSTVSIPFHEMMTDEEVKTVIDGVKKCLSY
;
A
#
# COMPACT_ATOMS: atom_id res chain seq x y z
N MET A 1 17.18 9.51 18.13
CA MET A 1 16.43 9.98 16.93
C MET A 1 15.14 9.19 16.87
N ILE A 2 14.01 9.87 16.89
CA ILE A 2 12.68 9.26 16.75
C ILE A 2 12.48 8.97 15.26
N LYS A 3 12.25 7.69 14.91
CA LYS A 3 12.12 7.24 13.52
C LYS A 3 10.75 7.60 12.95
N LEU A 4 10.71 7.91 11.65
CA LEU A 4 9.46 8.18 10.93
C LEU A 4 8.56 6.94 10.85
N MET A 5 9.15 5.78 10.60
CA MET A 5 8.50 4.49 10.44
C MET A 5 9.24 3.40 11.22
N HIS A 6 8.51 2.35 11.58
CA HIS A 6 9.07 1.13 12.13
C HIS A 6 9.01 0.00 11.11
N VAL A 7 10.05 -0.82 11.10
CA VAL A 7 10.09 -2.09 10.38
C VAL A 7 10.45 -3.17 11.40
N ASN A 8 9.61 -4.20 11.50
CA ASN A 8 9.82 -5.27 12.46
C ASN A 8 11.07 -6.08 12.14
N ASP A 9 11.85 -6.41 13.15
CA ASP A 9 12.93 -7.39 13.07
C ASP A 9 12.35 -8.80 13.28
N TYR A 10 12.71 -9.73 12.40
CA TYR A 10 12.29 -11.14 12.49
C TYR A 10 13.50 -12.07 12.52
N VAL A 11 13.44 -13.08 13.37
CA VAL A 11 14.29 -14.25 13.27
C VAL A 11 13.48 -15.34 12.54
N ILE A 12 13.90 -15.69 11.32
CA ILE A 12 13.19 -16.64 10.48
C ILE A 12 13.86 -18.00 10.56
N ASP A 13 13.15 -18.99 11.07
CA ASP A 13 13.54 -20.40 10.99
C ASP A 13 12.99 -21.00 9.68
N THR A 14 13.83 -21.04 8.66
CA THR A 14 13.45 -21.56 7.33
C THR A 14 13.19 -23.07 7.32
N SER A 15 13.54 -23.80 8.40
CA SER A 15 13.22 -25.21 8.55
C SER A 15 11.72 -25.48 8.68
N GLN A 16 10.95 -24.48 9.03
CA GLN A 16 9.49 -24.56 9.15
C GLN A 16 8.79 -24.60 7.77
N PHE A 17 9.45 -24.16 6.70
CA PHE A 17 8.86 -24.07 5.36
C PHE A 17 9.29 -25.25 4.49
N ARG A 18 8.31 -26.05 4.04
CA ARG A 18 8.54 -27.18 3.15
C ARG A 18 7.32 -27.42 2.26
N PRO A 19 7.35 -26.98 1.00
CA PRO A 19 8.39 -26.22 0.29
C PRO A 19 8.36 -24.72 0.56
N LEU A 20 9.52 -24.04 0.42
CA LEU A 20 9.65 -22.60 0.59
C LEU A 20 8.78 -21.75 -0.37
N LEU A 21 8.44 -22.29 -1.53
CA LEU A 21 7.79 -21.52 -2.59
C LEU A 21 6.27 -21.73 -2.68
N ASN A 22 5.74 -22.81 -2.14
CA ASN A 22 4.32 -23.18 -2.25
C ASN A 22 3.82 -23.84 -0.97
N ASP A 23 4.23 -23.34 0.17
CA ASP A 23 3.73 -23.84 1.44
C ASP A 23 2.30 -23.34 1.70
N LYS A 24 1.56 -24.10 2.50
CA LYS A 24 0.19 -23.78 2.93
C LYS A 24 0.04 -22.43 3.61
N VAL A 25 1.12 -21.89 4.17
CA VAL A 25 1.13 -20.56 4.79
C VAL A 25 0.73 -19.45 3.82
N VAL A 26 0.98 -19.61 2.52
CA VAL A 26 0.53 -18.62 1.51
C VAL A 26 -0.99 -18.65 1.38
N GLU A 27 -1.57 -19.85 1.29
CA GLU A 27 -3.03 -20.04 1.24
C GLU A 27 -3.70 -19.60 2.55
N GLU A 28 -3.08 -19.92 3.70
CA GLU A 28 -3.55 -19.44 5.01
C GLU A 28 -3.62 -17.92 5.04
N PHE A 29 -2.55 -17.24 4.60
CA PHE A 29 -2.52 -15.78 4.57
C PHE A 29 -3.54 -15.20 3.58
N GLU A 30 -3.73 -15.81 2.40
CA GLU A 30 -4.78 -15.43 1.44
C GLU A 30 -6.16 -15.50 2.09
N ASN A 31 -6.46 -16.61 2.78
CA ASN A 31 -7.76 -16.83 3.43
C ASN A 31 -8.01 -15.87 4.59
N GLU A 32 -6.99 -15.62 5.43
CA GLU A 32 -7.10 -14.69 6.55
C GLU A 32 -7.38 -13.25 6.08
N ILE A 33 -6.65 -12.78 5.08
CA ILE A 33 -6.87 -11.41 4.55
C ILE A 33 -8.21 -11.32 3.83
N ALA A 34 -8.57 -12.30 2.97
CA ALA A 34 -9.86 -12.30 2.29
C ALA A 34 -11.02 -12.25 3.30
N SER A 35 -10.99 -13.11 4.31
CA SER A 35 -11.99 -13.14 5.40
C SER A 35 -12.06 -11.82 6.15
N PHE A 36 -10.91 -11.24 6.52
CA PHE A 36 -10.84 -10.01 7.28
C PHE A 36 -11.46 -8.82 6.54
N VAL A 37 -11.17 -8.69 5.24
CA VAL A 37 -11.70 -7.59 4.44
C VAL A 37 -13.11 -7.84 3.89
N GLY A 38 -13.65 -9.06 4.08
CA GLY A 38 -14.99 -9.44 3.60
C GLY A 38 -15.05 -9.81 2.13
N ALA A 39 -13.95 -10.32 1.55
CA ALA A 39 -13.89 -10.90 0.22
C ALA A 39 -13.90 -12.44 0.29
N LYS A 40 -14.23 -13.11 -0.83
CA LYS A 40 -14.26 -14.58 -0.90
C LYS A 40 -12.93 -15.20 -1.34
N TYR A 41 -12.22 -14.51 -2.23
CA TYR A 41 -11.03 -15.05 -2.88
C TYR A 41 -9.88 -14.05 -2.84
N ALA A 42 -8.65 -14.57 -2.79
CA ALA A 42 -7.44 -13.76 -2.80
C ALA A 42 -6.35 -14.40 -3.67
N CYS A 43 -5.47 -13.54 -4.21
CA CYS A 43 -4.25 -13.91 -4.91
C CYS A 43 -3.08 -13.17 -4.31
N ALA A 44 -2.19 -13.85 -3.60
CA ALA A 44 -0.98 -13.28 -3.03
C ALA A 44 0.14 -13.15 -4.06
N LEU A 45 0.78 -11.97 -4.08
CA LEU A 45 1.88 -11.60 -4.98
C LEU A 45 3.09 -11.14 -4.18
N HIS A 46 4.25 -11.10 -4.84
CA HIS A 46 5.47 -10.62 -4.18
C HIS A 46 5.50 -9.10 -3.91
N SER A 47 4.61 -8.31 -4.53
CA SER A 47 4.41 -6.90 -4.22
C SER A 47 3.06 -6.36 -4.74
N ALA A 48 2.53 -5.29 -4.13
CA ALA A 48 1.33 -4.61 -4.62
C ALA A 48 1.53 -3.95 -6.00
N THR A 49 2.74 -3.50 -6.31
CA THR A 49 3.10 -2.95 -7.62
C THR A 49 2.81 -3.95 -8.73
N MET A 50 3.17 -5.23 -8.49
CA MET A 50 2.85 -6.29 -9.45
C MET A 50 1.36 -6.63 -9.45
N GLY A 51 0.64 -6.39 -8.36
CA GLY A 51 -0.82 -6.46 -8.34
C GLY A 51 -1.44 -5.47 -9.32
N ILE A 52 -1.01 -4.22 -9.30
CA ILE A 52 -1.46 -3.21 -10.28
C ILE A 52 -1.09 -3.62 -11.71
N PHE A 53 0.16 -4.02 -11.93
CA PHE A 53 0.62 -4.48 -13.24
C PHE A 53 -0.23 -5.65 -13.77
N MET A 54 -0.47 -6.67 -12.96
CA MET A 54 -1.19 -7.89 -13.36
C MET A 54 -2.67 -7.64 -13.64
N THR A 55 -3.32 -6.73 -12.90
CA THR A 55 -4.74 -6.39 -13.10
C THR A 55 -4.97 -5.58 -14.39
N LEU A 56 -3.96 -4.90 -14.89
CA LEU A 56 -4.02 -4.10 -16.12
C LEU A 56 -3.51 -4.85 -17.36
N LEU A 57 -2.57 -5.78 -17.18
CA LEU A 57 -1.77 -6.38 -18.25
C LEU A 57 -2.57 -7.03 -19.40
N GLU A 58 -3.70 -7.67 -19.09
CA GLU A 58 -4.53 -8.37 -20.09
C GLU A 58 -5.67 -7.50 -20.62
N GLN A 59 -5.74 -6.24 -20.19
CA GLN A 59 -6.78 -5.30 -20.62
C GLN A 59 -6.38 -4.59 -21.91
N GLU A 60 -7.39 -4.17 -22.69
CA GLU A 60 -7.15 -3.31 -23.82
C GLU A 60 -6.47 -2.01 -23.39
N LYS A 61 -5.56 -1.52 -24.26
CA LYS A 61 -4.82 -0.29 -23.96
C LYS A 61 -5.80 0.88 -23.71
N THR A 62 -5.66 1.49 -22.55
CA THR A 62 -6.52 2.60 -22.11
C THR A 62 -5.71 3.69 -21.40
N VAL A 63 -6.36 4.82 -21.11
CA VAL A 63 -5.81 5.89 -20.29
C VAL A 63 -6.26 5.70 -18.85
N VAL A 64 -5.31 5.44 -17.95
CA VAL A 64 -5.57 5.28 -16.52
C VAL A 64 -5.42 6.62 -15.81
N GLN A 65 -6.47 7.09 -15.14
CA GLN A 65 -6.47 8.38 -14.46
C GLN A 65 -6.15 8.21 -12.96
N ILE A 66 -4.96 8.67 -12.56
CA ILE A 66 -4.46 8.56 -11.18
C ILE A 66 -4.22 9.92 -10.52
N PRO A 67 -4.20 10.01 -9.17
CA PRO A 67 -3.72 11.20 -8.48
C PRO A 67 -2.28 11.54 -8.87
N SER A 68 -1.93 12.83 -8.92
CA SER A 68 -0.53 13.24 -9.13
C SER A 68 0.33 13.08 -7.88
N ILE A 69 -0.27 13.23 -6.70
CA ILE A 69 0.38 12.95 -5.40
C ILE A 69 0.30 11.43 -5.17
N ILE A 70 1.32 10.70 -5.66
CA ILE A 70 1.28 9.22 -5.65
C ILE A 70 2.71 8.65 -5.58
N PRO A 71 2.90 7.45 -5.00
CA PRO A 71 4.19 6.75 -5.08
C PRO A 71 4.54 6.41 -6.54
N PRO A 72 5.81 6.57 -6.96
CA PRO A 72 6.23 6.32 -8.36
C PRO A 72 6.03 4.87 -8.82
N VAL A 73 5.87 3.92 -7.92
CA VAL A 73 5.57 2.51 -8.27
C VAL A 73 4.23 2.33 -8.98
N VAL A 74 3.26 3.24 -8.77
CA VAL A 74 1.95 3.18 -9.44
C VAL A 74 2.06 3.57 -10.92
N PRO A 75 2.58 4.77 -11.30
CA PRO A 75 2.79 5.08 -12.71
C PRO A 75 3.73 4.08 -13.39
N ASN A 76 4.76 3.55 -12.70
CA ASN A 76 5.59 2.48 -13.25
C ASN A 76 4.78 1.26 -13.67
N ALA A 77 3.90 0.75 -12.81
CA ALA A 77 3.08 -0.41 -13.11
C ALA A 77 2.13 -0.17 -14.29
N ILE A 78 1.51 1.01 -14.37
CA ILE A 78 0.60 1.40 -15.44
C ILE A 78 1.33 1.48 -16.79
N ILE A 79 2.44 2.21 -16.87
CA ILE A 79 3.21 2.38 -18.11
C ILE A 79 3.79 1.03 -18.57
N THR A 80 4.36 0.25 -17.66
CA THR A 80 4.97 -1.05 -18.03
C THR A 80 3.96 -2.11 -18.40
N SER A 81 2.68 -1.98 -17.99
CA SER A 81 1.57 -2.81 -18.49
C SER A 81 1.02 -2.35 -19.83
N GLY A 82 1.56 -1.27 -20.43
CA GLY A 82 1.22 -0.80 -21.78
C GLY A 82 0.14 0.27 -21.83
N HIS A 83 -0.29 0.80 -20.69
CA HIS A 83 -1.31 1.85 -20.58
C HIS A 83 -0.70 3.25 -20.55
N GLU A 84 -1.54 4.25 -20.80
CA GLU A 84 -1.18 5.66 -20.70
C GLU A 84 -1.70 6.28 -19.42
N ILE A 85 -1.13 7.40 -18.98
CA ILE A 85 -1.50 8.06 -17.74
C ILE A 85 -2.14 9.41 -18.02
N LYS A 86 -3.20 9.72 -17.25
CA LYS A 86 -3.76 11.06 -17.06
C LYS A 86 -3.82 11.34 -15.56
N TYR A 87 -3.49 12.56 -15.14
CA TYR A 87 -3.53 12.92 -13.72
C TYR A 87 -4.82 13.63 -13.33
N LYS A 88 -5.30 13.35 -12.11
CA LYS A 88 -6.36 14.08 -11.41
C LYS A 88 -5.80 14.83 -10.21
N ASP A 89 -6.42 15.98 -9.89
CA ASP A 89 -6.02 16.85 -8.79
C ASP A 89 -6.64 16.40 -7.45
N ASP A 90 -6.41 15.13 -7.11
CA ASP A 90 -6.88 14.48 -5.89
C ASP A 90 -5.70 14.31 -4.93
N VAL A 91 -5.79 14.89 -3.73
CA VAL A 91 -4.73 14.87 -2.71
C VAL A 91 -5.19 14.24 -1.39
N ASP A 92 -6.49 13.97 -1.25
CA ASP A 92 -7.10 13.56 0.02
C ASP A 92 -7.10 12.01 0.19
N TRP A 93 -6.81 11.26 -0.87
CA TRP A 93 -6.74 9.80 -0.86
C TRP A 93 -5.58 9.23 -0.03
N VAL A 94 -4.49 10.00 0.17
CA VAL A 94 -3.27 9.48 0.81
C VAL A 94 -3.55 9.05 2.25
N GLY A 95 -3.24 7.79 2.53
CA GLY A 95 -3.58 7.13 3.80
C GLY A 95 -4.92 6.38 3.78
N SER A 96 -5.58 6.34 2.62
CA SER A 96 -6.81 5.59 2.36
C SER A 96 -6.69 4.74 1.09
N SER A 97 -7.81 4.24 0.58
CA SER A 97 -7.95 3.60 -0.74
C SER A 97 -8.46 4.59 -1.78
N TYR A 98 -8.23 4.30 -3.06
CA TYR A 98 -8.81 5.06 -4.18
C TYR A 98 -9.10 4.13 -5.37
N VAL A 99 -10.02 4.54 -6.24
CA VAL A 99 -10.26 3.84 -7.51
C VAL A 99 -9.10 4.15 -8.46
N LEU A 100 -8.31 3.10 -8.75
CA LEU A 100 -7.19 3.16 -9.68
C LEU A 100 -7.71 3.26 -11.13
N HIS A 101 -8.67 2.41 -11.50
CA HIS A 101 -9.31 2.41 -12.80
C HIS A 101 -10.72 1.83 -12.73
N GLN A 102 -11.62 2.33 -13.59
CA GLN A 102 -12.97 1.84 -13.77
C GLN A 102 -13.11 1.29 -15.19
N PHE A 103 -13.40 -0.01 -15.29
CA PHE A 103 -13.85 -0.66 -16.52
C PHE A 103 -15.39 -0.63 -16.59
N ASP A 104 -15.96 -1.12 -17.67
CA ASP A 104 -17.42 -1.10 -17.88
C ASP A 104 -18.17 -1.89 -16.80
N ASP A 105 -17.63 -3.03 -16.37
CA ASP A 105 -18.26 -4.02 -15.50
C ASP A 105 -17.63 -4.13 -14.10
N TYR A 106 -16.42 -3.63 -13.87
CA TYR A 106 -15.73 -3.67 -12.58
C TYR A 106 -14.72 -2.53 -12.43
N LYS A 107 -14.23 -2.32 -11.22
CA LYS A 107 -13.15 -1.38 -10.92
C LYS A 107 -11.98 -2.06 -10.24
N ILE A 108 -10.81 -1.44 -10.38
CA ILE A 108 -9.62 -1.75 -9.60
C ILE A 108 -9.49 -0.69 -8.53
N ILE A 109 -9.38 -1.12 -7.27
CA ILE A 109 -9.20 -0.26 -6.10
C ILE A 109 -7.77 -0.49 -5.57
N ASP A 110 -6.96 0.57 -5.55
CA ASP A 110 -5.67 0.54 -4.85
C ASP A 110 -5.90 0.87 -3.38
N SER A 111 -5.67 -0.11 -2.53
CA SER A 111 -5.77 -0.03 -1.08
C SER A 111 -4.41 -0.29 -0.41
N ALA A 112 -3.30 0.04 -1.09
CA ALA A 112 -1.96 -0.18 -0.57
C ALA A 112 -1.63 0.62 0.72
N GLN A 113 -2.48 1.55 1.14
CA GLN A 113 -2.30 2.37 2.34
C GLN A 113 -3.37 2.17 3.42
N GLN A 114 -4.31 1.27 3.19
CA GLN A 114 -5.40 0.99 4.11
C GLN A 114 -5.68 -0.52 4.15
N LEU A 115 -5.86 -1.06 5.35
CA LEU A 115 -6.33 -2.43 5.58
C LEU A 115 -7.22 -2.44 6.80
N ASP A 116 -8.54 -2.47 6.57
CA ASP A 116 -9.56 -2.43 7.60
C ASP A 116 -10.50 -3.64 7.51
N GLU A 117 -11.12 -4.00 8.62
CA GLU A 117 -12.13 -5.05 8.67
C GLU A 117 -13.34 -4.70 7.78
N ASN A 118 -13.83 -5.69 7.02
CA ASN A 118 -14.94 -5.53 6.06
C ASN A 118 -14.72 -4.45 4.99
N GLN A 119 -13.47 -4.08 4.70
CA GLN A 119 -13.17 -3.01 3.76
C GLN A 119 -13.66 -3.32 2.34
N PHE A 120 -13.46 -4.54 1.84
CA PHE A 120 -13.96 -4.96 0.54
C PHE A 120 -15.49 -4.88 0.49
N THR A 121 -16.17 -5.43 1.48
CA THR A 121 -17.64 -5.38 1.59
C THR A 121 -18.18 -3.94 1.55
N ASN A 122 -17.48 -2.99 2.14
CA ASN A 122 -17.92 -1.60 2.27
C ASN A 122 -17.58 -0.73 1.05
N GLN A 123 -16.56 -1.09 0.26
CA GLN A 123 -15.98 -0.21 -0.78
C GLN A 123 -16.04 -0.80 -2.19
N ALA A 124 -16.33 -2.09 -2.33
CA ALA A 124 -16.28 -2.82 -3.59
C ALA A 124 -17.58 -3.57 -3.90
N ASN A 125 -17.79 -3.89 -5.18
CA ASN A 125 -18.79 -4.85 -5.64
C ASN A 125 -18.14 -6.23 -5.83
N ASP A 126 -18.95 -7.24 -6.11
CA ASP A 126 -18.48 -8.64 -6.21
C ASP A 126 -17.40 -8.84 -7.30
N GLU A 127 -17.51 -8.15 -8.43
CA GLU A 127 -16.61 -8.25 -9.58
C GLU A 127 -15.35 -7.40 -9.47
N ASP A 128 -15.30 -6.48 -8.48
CA ASP A 128 -14.18 -5.55 -8.31
C ASP A 128 -12.91 -6.27 -7.84
N LEU A 129 -11.77 -5.66 -8.12
CA LEU A 129 -10.46 -6.10 -7.64
C LEU A 129 -9.90 -5.05 -6.67
N MET A 130 -9.57 -5.46 -5.44
CA MET A 130 -8.94 -4.59 -4.45
C MET A 130 -7.52 -5.06 -4.15
N ILE A 131 -6.55 -4.14 -4.16
CA ILE A 131 -5.12 -4.43 -4.06
C ILE A 131 -4.58 -3.91 -2.73
N PHE A 132 -3.95 -4.79 -1.95
CA PHE A 132 -3.28 -4.47 -0.68
C PHE A 132 -1.77 -4.59 -0.79
N SER A 133 -1.05 -3.84 0.04
CA SER A 133 0.41 -3.87 0.13
C SER A 133 0.88 -4.34 1.50
N PHE A 134 1.87 -5.23 1.49
CA PHE A 134 2.59 -5.71 2.67
C PHE A 134 4.07 -5.30 2.63
N TYR A 135 4.35 -4.13 2.03
CA TYR A 135 5.67 -3.52 2.10
C TYR A 135 6.07 -3.31 3.58
N PRO A 136 7.35 -3.40 3.96
CA PRO A 136 7.77 -3.43 5.38
C PRO A 136 7.21 -2.35 6.29
N THR A 137 6.93 -1.16 5.77
CA THR A 137 6.40 -0.03 6.56
C THR A 137 4.87 0.02 6.63
N LYS A 138 4.16 -0.95 6.04
CA LYS A 138 2.69 -1.01 6.10
C LYS A 138 2.22 -1.54 7.46
N PRO A 139 0.97 -1.26 7.88
CA PRO A 139 0.42 -1.79 9.15
C PRO A 139 0.58 -3.31 9.28
N VAL A 140 0.40 -4.05 8.19
CA VAL A 140 0.77 -5.47 8.07
C VAL A 140 1.96 -5.55 7.11
N GLY A 141 3.18 -5.30 7.62
CA GLY A 141 4.40 -5.35 6.82
C GLY A 141 4.99 -6.77 6.76
N SER A 142 5.65 -7.09 5.64
CA SER A 142 6.52 -8.24 5.44
C SER A 142 7.87 -7.76 4.90
N VAL A 143 8.72 -8.63 4.37
CA VAL A 143 9.94 -8.22 3.61
C VAL A 143 9.57 -7.50 2.31
N ASP A 144 8.45 -7.86 1.71
CA ASP A 144 7.63 -7.23 0.69
C ASP A 144 6.37 -8.10 0.52
N GLY A 145 5.38 -7.63 -0.23
CA GLY A 145 4.19 -8.41 -0.52
C GLY A 145 3.05 -7.58 -1.07
N GLY A 146 2.14 -8.26 -1.73
CA GLY A 146 0.88 -7.70 -2.20
C GLY A 146 -0.20 -8.77 -2.22
N MET A 147 -1.45 -8.34 -2.30
CA MET A 147 -2.60 -9.23 -2.46
C MET A 147 -3.68 -8.57 -3.27
N ILE A 148 -4.31 -9.32 -4.15
CA ILE A 148 -5.53 -8.93 -4.84
C ILE A 148 -6.66 -9.76 -4.26
N VAL A 149 -7.76 -9.11 -3.86
CA VAL A 149 -8.98 -9.80 -3.40
C VAL A 149 -10.17 -9.47 -4.29
N SER A 150 -11.13 -10.40 -4.35
CA SER A 150 -12.38 -10.25 -5.10
C SER A 150 -13.42 -11.29 -4.63
N ASN A 151 -14.67 -11.09 -5.01
CA ASN A 151 -15.69 -12.14 -4.96
C ASN A 151 -15.83 -12.90 -6.29
N ASP A 152 -15.13 -12.45 -7.34
CA ASP A 152 -15.05 -13.13 -8.65
C ASP A 152 -13.96 -14.21 -8.62
N GLU A 153 -14.39 -15.46 -8.52
CA GLU A 153 -13.50 -16.63 -8.47
C GLU A 153 -12.66 -16.78 -9.73
N GLU A 154 -13.26 -16.53 -10.90
CA GLU A 154 -12.58 -16.74 -12.18
C GLU A 154 -11.46 -15.74 -12.41
N LYS A 155 -11.67 -14.44 -12.07
CA LYS A 155 -10.61 -13.42 -12.11
C LYS A 155 -9.45 -13.79 -11.18
N ILE A 156 -9.74 -14.18 -9.93
CA ILE A 156 -8.68 -14.58 -8.98
C ILE A 156 -7.96 -15.85 -9.44
N ARG A 157 -8.68 -16.85 -9.92
CA ARG A 157 -8.08 -18.09 -10.47
C ARG A 157 -7.16 -17.78 -11.65
N ARG A 158 -7.58 -16.91 -12.57
CA ARG A 158 -6.76 -16.48 -13.71
C ARG A 158 -5.50 -15.74 -13.24
N LEU A 159 -5.60 -14.80 -12.30
CA LEU A 159 -4.46 -14.10 -11.72
C LEU A 159 -3.48 -15.07 -11.06
N LYS A 160 -3.96 -16.08 -10.32
CA LYS A 160 -3.13 -17.13 -9.73
C LYS A 160 -2.35 -17.92 -10.78
N ILE A 161 -2.98 -18.27 -11.91
CA ILE A 161 -2.30 -18.94 -13.03
C ILE A 161 -1.22 -18.04 -13.64
N LEU A 162 -1.56 -16.79 -13.94
CA LEU A 162 -0.63 -15.81 -14.51
C LEU A 162 0.59 -15.57 -13.62
N THR A 163 0.40 -15.42 -12.31
CA THR A 163 1.48 -15.17 -11.35
C THR A 163 2.36 -16.39 -11.11
N ARG A 164 1.88 -17.59 -11.42
CA ARG A 164 2.60 -18.88 -11.35
C ARG A 164 3.12 -19.33 -12.70
N TYR A 165 3.67 -18.42 -13.50
CA TYR A 165 4.24 -18.66 -14.83
C TYR A 165 3.30 -19.45 -15.78
N GLY A 166 1.98 -19.27 -15.63
CA GLY A 166 0.97 -19.82 -16.52
C GLY A 166 0.66 -21.30 -16.31
N THR A 167 0.95 -21.86 -15.13
CA THR A 167 0.66 -23.26 -14.83
C THR A 167 -0.65 -23.43 -14.05
N ASN A 168 -1.28 -24.63 -14.22
CA ASN A 168 -2.35 -25.07 -13.35
C ASN A 168 -1.82 -25.39 -11.91
N PHE A 169 -2.76 -25.68 -10.99
CA PHE A 169 -2.49 -25.89 -9.55
C PHE A 169 -2.25 -27.35 -9.15
N GLU A 170 -1.60 -28.14 -9.99
CA GLU A 170 -1.28 -29.53 -9.63
C GLU A 170 -0.15 -29.61 -8.60
N ASP A 171 -0.30 -30.48 -7.63
CA ASP A 171 0.66 -30.69 -6.53
C ASP A 171 1.98 -31.24 -7.07
N ASN A 172 1.90 -32.21 -7.96
CA ASN A 172 3.06 -32.83 -8.57
C ASN A 172 3.61 -32.01 -9.73
N SER A 173 4.90 -31.67 -9.69
CA SER A 173 5.53 -30.83 -10.71
C SER A 173 5.45 -31.41 -12.13
N TRP A 174 5.41 -32.74 -12.29
CA TRP A 174 5.30 -33.40 -13.57
C TRP A 174 3.86 -33.46 -14.14
N GLU A 175 2.84 -33.17 -13.32
CA GLU A 175 1.43 -33.08 -13.72
C GLU A 175 1.04 -31.68 -14.15
N ARG A 176 1.90 -30.69 -13.84
CA ARG A 176 1.67 -29.29 -14.18
C ARG A 176 1.63 -29.06 -15.68
N LYS A 177 0.57 -28.44 -16.14
CA LYS A 177 0.39 -28.06 -17.54
C LYS A 177 0.54 -26.54 -17.66
N PHE A 178 1.24 -26.11 -18.71
CA PHE A 178 1.26 -24.71 -19.10
C PHE A 178 -0.06 -24.40 -19.82
N VAL A 179 -0.83 -23.50 -19.24
CA VAL A 179 -2.17 -23.12 -19.72
C VAL A 179 -2.09 -21.88 -20.60
N LEU A 180 -1.17 -20.96 -20.23
CA LEU A 180 -0.92 -19.69 -20.92
C LEU A 180 0.49 -19.17 -20.56
N PRO A 181 1.06 -18.20 -21.29
CA PRO A 181 2.25 -17.49 -20.85
C PRO A 181 1.97 -16.69 -19.56
N GLY A 182 2.90 -16.74 -18.60
CA GLY A 182 2.74 -16.05 -17.32
C GLY A 182 4.07 -15.63 -16.69
N TRP A 183 4.01 -15.09 -15.49
CA TRP A 183 5.14 -14.51 -14.77
C TRP A 183 5.37 -15.20 -13.44
N LYS A 184 6.60 -15.12 -12.91
CA LYS A 184 6.92 -15.51 -11.52
C LYS A 184 6.68 -14.35 -10.58
N MET A 185 5.44 -14.13 -10.18
CA MET A 185 5.03 -13.00 -9.33
C MET A 185 4.27 -13.41 -8.08
N TYR A 186 4.22 -14.70 -7.78
CA TYR A 186 3.58 -15.23 -6.58
C TYR A 186 4.37 -14.88 -5.31
N MET A 187 3.67 -14.77 -4.20
CA MET A 187 4.27 -14.61 -2.87
C MET A 187 4.96 -15.91 -2.44
N ASN A 188 6.16 -15.82 -1.87
CA ASN A 188 6.82 -16.97 -1.27
C ASN A 188 6.42 -17.18 0.20
N SER A 189 6.75 -18.36 0.73
CA SER A 189 6.35 -18.76 2.09
C SER A 189 6.93 -17.86 3.19
N ILE A 190 8.13 -17.30 3.00
CA ILE A 190 8.74 -16.40 3.98
C ILE A 190 7.98 -15.08 4.04
N GLN A 191 7.64 -14.51 2.88
CA GLN A 191 6.84 -13.29 2.80
C GLN A 191 5.47 -13.50 3.46
N ALA A 192 4.79 -14.60 3.13
CA ALA A 192 3.46 -14.93 3.66
C ALA A 192 3.51 -15.13 5.18
N TRP A 193 4.47 -15.88 5.67
CA TRP A 193 4.64 -16.13 7.10
C TRP A 193 4.86 -14.83 7.89
N MET A 194 5.77 -13.97 7.44
CA MET A 194 6.03 -12.69 8.09
C MET A 194 4.82 -11.78 8.09
N ALA A 195 4.10 -11.71 6.96
CA ALA A 195 2.86 -10.95 6.87
C ALA A 195 1.79 -11.51 7.80
N LEU A 196 1.63 -12.83 7.88
CA LEU A 196 0.66 -13.50 8.76
C LEU A 196 0.96 -13.23 10.24
N GLU A 197 2.23 -13.33 10.65
CA GLU A 197 2.65 -13.02 12.02
C GLU A 197 2.41 -11.54 12.39
N ASN A 198 2.54 -10.64 11.44
CA ASN A 198 2.20 -9.23 11.62
C ASN A 198 0.68 -9.00 11.65
N PHE A 199 -0.05 -9.72 10.81
CA PHE A 199 -1.51 -9.64 10.75
C PHE A 199 -2.14 -10.05 12.09
N LYS A 200 -1.65 -11.11 12.71
CA LYS A 200 -2.09 -11.54 14.07
C LYS A 200 -1.96 -10.44 15.13
N LYS A 201 -1.12 -9.44 14.90
CA LYS A 201 -0.90 -8.29 15.80
C LYS A 201 -1.69 -7.05 15.39
N LEU A 202 -2.43 -7.09 14.28
CA LEU A 202 -3.05 -5.89 13.67
C LEU A 202 -4.02 -5.18 14.62
N GLU A 203 -4.83 -5.91 15.38
CA GLU A 203 -5.76 -5.31 16.34
C GLU A 203 -5.04 -4.48 17.40
N HIS A 204 -3.97 -5.02 17.98
CA HIS A 204 -3.15 -4.31 18.96
C HIS A 204 -2.46 -3.08 18.36
N LYS A 205 -1.88 -3.23 17.16
CA LYS A 205 -1.25 -2.12 16.44
C LYS A 205 -2.26 -1.03 16.11
N SER A 206 -3.44 -1.39 15.64
CA SER A 206 -4.51 -0.44 15.29
C SER A 206 -4.93 0.41 16.49
N LYS A 207 -5.07 -0.18 17.67
CA LYS A 207 -5.35 0.57 18.91
C LYS A 207 -4.25 1.60 19.19
N ARG A 208 -2.98 1.20 19.06
CA ARG A 208 -1.86 2.13 19.29
C ARG A 208 -1.82 3.24 18.24
N PHE A 209 -2.07 2.95 16.98
CA PHE A 209 -2.20 3.97 15.93
C PHE A 209 -3.34 4.95 16.24
N ASP A 210 -4.48 4.48 16.70
CA ASP A 210 -5.62 5.33 17.07
C ASP A 210 -5.27 6.25 18.25
N GLU A 211 -4.63 5.74 19.31
CA GLU A 211 -4.16 6.53 20.46
C GLU A 211 -3.21 7.66 20.02
N ILE A 212 -2.16 7.34 19.26
CA ILE A 212 -1.18 8.33 18.79
C ILE A 212 -1.86 9.37 17.89
N ARG A 213 -2.73 8.92 16.98
CA ARG A 213 -3.46 9.79 16.07
C ARG A 213 -4.36 10.78 16.81
N GLU A 214 -5.11 10.32 17.81
CA GLU A 214 -5.98 11.15 18.62
C GLU A 214 -5.20 12.19 19.41
N GLU A 215 -4.05 11.80 19.98
CA GLU A 215 -3.18 12.72 20.70
C GLU A 215 -2.56 13.78 19.77
N TYR A 216 -2.12 13.39 18.57
CA TYR A 216 -1.65 14.32 17.56
C TYR A 216 -2.76 15.26 17.07
N ASN A 217 -3.94 14.72 16.75
CA ASN A 217 -5.08 15.51 16.30
C ASN A 217 -5.47 16.56 17.33
N SER A 218 -5.61 16.18 18.59
CA SER A 218 -5.98 17.11 19.68
C SER A 218 -4.91 18.14 19.96
N SER A 219 -3.63 17.73 19.98
CA SER A 219 -2.51 18.60 20.33
C SER A 219 -2.10 19.58 19.24
N LEU A 220 -2.26 19.20 17.97
CA LEU A 220 -1.84 19.97 16.79
C LEU A 220 -3.02 20.66 16.08
N GLY A 221 -4.25 20.42 16.50
CA GLY A 221 -5.45 21.00 15.87
C GLY A 221 -5.71 20.45 14.46
N LEU A 222 -5.38 19.18 14.23
CA LEU A 222 -5.52 18.49 12.95
C LEU A 222 -6.63 17.41 13.01
N ASN A 223 -7.03 16.92 11.85
CA ASN A 223 -8.01 15.83 11.73
C ASN A 223 -7.51 14.78 10.74
N ASN A 224 -6.52 13.98 11.15
CA ASN A 224 -6.01 12.87 10.36
C ASN A 224 -6.80 11.60 10.70
N THR A 225 -7.12 10.77 9.70
CA THR A 225 -7.89 9.53 9.87
C THR A 225 -7.08 8.27 9.50
N SER A 226 -5.90 8.44 8.89
CA SER A 226 -5.05 7.33 8.46
C SER A 226 -4.45 6.55 9.64
N ARG A 227 -4.26 5.23 9.45
CA ARG A 227 -3.45 4.35 10.31
C ARG A 227 -2.10 3.99 9.70
N HIS A 228 -1.72 4.67 8.60
CA HIS A 228 -0.45 4.41 7.92
C HIS A 228 0.51 5.60 7.96
N LEU A 229 -0.01 6.81 7.72
CA LEU A 229 0.79 8.05 7.64
C LEU A 229 0.11 9.15 8.47
N TYR A 230 0.89 9.88 9.26
CA TYR A 230 0.41 11.12 9.85
C TYR A 230 1.01 12.32 9.10
N ARG A 231 0.17 13.01 8.33
CA ARG A 231 0.55 14.09 7.42
C ARG A 231 0.03 15.43 7.89
N MET A 232 0.81 16.45 7.64
CA MET A 232 0.42 17.85 7.89
C MET A 232 0.97 18.76 6.79
N ARG A 233 0.37 19.94 6.62
CA ARG A 233 0.84 20.97 5.69
C ARG A 233 1.54 22.07 6.46
N VAL A 234 2.68 22.52 5.96
CA VAL A 234 3.48 23.60 6.54
C VAL A 234 3.95 24.57 5.45
N ALA A 235 4.05 25.85 5.77
CA ALA A 235 4.37 26.88 4.79
C ALA A 235 5.79 26.76 4.23
N ASN A 236 6.78 26.50 5.07
CA ASN A 236 8.20 26.42 4.70
C ASN A 236 8.72 25.00 4.98
N ARG A 237 8.19 24.01 4.23
CA ARG A 237 8.42 22.59 4.47
C ARG A 237 9.88 22.22 4.70
N ASP A 238 10.78 22.63 3.81
CA ASP A 238 12.18 22.19 3.86
C ASP A 238 12.91 22.76 5.09
N ILE A 239 12.56 23.98 5.51
CA ILE A 239 13.05 24.58 6.76
C ILE A 239 12.47 23.82 7.96
N PHE A 240 11.18 23.56 7.96
CA PHE A 240 10.49 22.81 9.01
C PHE A 240 11.07 21.41 9.19
N MET A 241 11.28 20.68 8.10
CA MET A 241 11.87 19.35 8.12
C MET A 241 13.30 19.39 8.67
N LYS A 242 14.09 20.39 8.29
CA LYS A 242 15.45 20.56 8.83
C LYS A 242 15.41 20.82 10.34
N GLN A 243 14.55 21.71 10.81
CA GLN A 243 14.40 22.02 12.23
C GLN A 243 13.98 20.79 13.05
N LEU A 244 13.00 19.98 12.57
CA LEU A 244 12.61 18.73 13.23
C LEU A 244 13.76 17.74 13.28
N ASN A 245 14.52 17.60 12.19
CA ASN A 245 15.67 16.71 12.13
C ASN A 245 16.78 17.15 13.10
N ASP A 246 17.03 18.47 13.24
CA ASP A 246 17.97 19.04 14.21
C ASP A 246 17.54 18.77 15.68
N LEU A 247 16.23 18.55 15.93
CA LEU A 247 15.66 18.10 17.22
C LEU A 247 15.69 16.56 17.38
N GLY A 248 16.25 15.81 16.43
CA GLY A 248 16.29 14.35 16.47
C GLY A 248 14.97 13.68 16.10
N ILE A 249 14.08 14.36 15.38
CA ILE A 249 12.78 13.86 14.90
C ILE A 249 12.86 13.66 13.39
N GLN A 250 12.84 12.41 12.94
CA GLN A 250 12.83 12.06 11.52
C GLN A 250 11.47 12.39 10.88
N CYS A 251 11.48 13.00 9.70
CA CYS A 251 10.27 13.28 8.94
C CYS A 251 10.48 12.96 7.45
N GLY A 252 9.39 12.92 6.67
CA GLY A 252 9.43 12.56 5.26
C GLY A 252 8.35 13.26 4.44
N ILE A 253 8.34 12.99 3.13
CA ILE A 253 7.37 13.55 2.19
C ILE A 253 6.58 12.39 1.55
N HIS A 254 5.29 12.31 1.83
CA HIS A 254 4.35 11.35 1.23
C HIS A 254 3.12 12.07 0.68
N TYR A 255 3.15 12.47 -0.62
CA TYR A 255 4.21 12.27 -1.60
C TYR A 255 4.51 13.58 -2.32
N ARG A 256 5.58 13.60 -3.11
CA ARG A 256 5.76 14.63 -4.13
C ARG A 256 4.84 14.31 -5.32
N SER A 257 4.42 15.33 -6.04
CA SER A 257 3.74 15.13 -7.32
C SER A 257 4.68 14.47 -8.33
N VAL A 258 4.14 13.62 -9.20
CA VAL A 258 4.91 12.90 -10.22
C VAL A 258 4.65 13.43 -11.64
N HIS A 259 3.69 14.33 -11.83
CA HIS A 259 3.29 14.84 -13.17
C HIS A 259 4.38 15.69 -13.87
N ASP A 260 5.33 16.24 -13.10
CA ASP A 260 6.46 17.03 -13.64
C ASP A 260 7.70 16.17 -13.92
N VAL A 261 7.62 14.87 -13.75
CA VAL A 261 8.75 13.95 -13.98
C VAL A 261 8.63 13.42 -15.41
N ASP A 262 9.63 13.67 -16.25
CA ASP A 262 9.60 13.38 -17.70
C ASP A 262 9.18 11.94 -18.02
N CYS A 263 9.66 10.95 -17.28
CA CYS A 263 9.31 9.54 -17.52
C CYS A 263 7.86 9.19 -17.15
N TYR A 264 7.12 10.08 -16.49
CA TYR A 264 5.72 9.94 -16.12
C TYR A 264 4.83 10.99 -16.80
N ALA A 265 5.30 11.57 -17.91
CA ALA A 265 4.57 12.58 -18.63
C ALA A 265 3.16 12.07 -19.03
N PRO A 266 2.09 12.84 -18.73
CA PRO A 266 0.73 12.45 -19.05
C PRO A 266 0.46 12.61 -20.54
N VAL A 267 -0.50 11.84 -21.07
CA VAL A 267 -0.99 12.01 -22.46
C VAL A 267 -1.73 13.33 -22.70
N GLU A 268 -2.28 13.90 -21.61
CA GLU A 268 -2.97 15.19 -21.62
C GLU A 268 -2.55 16.01 -20.41
N HIS A 269 -2.22 17.28 -20.62
CA HIS A 269 -1.95 18.21 -19.53
C HIS A 269 -3.23 18.57 -18.78
N THR A 270 -3.20 18.38 -17.46
CA THR A 270 -4.28 18.75 -16.54
C THR A 270 -3.77 19.84 -15.60
N ASN A 271 -4.60 20.83 -15.30
CA ASN A 271 -4.28 21.81 -14.26
C ASN A 271 -4.43 21.13 -12.87
N LEU A 272 -3.36 21.12 -12.09
CA LEU A 272 -3.25 20.37 -10.82
C LEU A 272 -2.86 21.28 -9.63
N PRO A 273 -3.59 22.39 -9.36
CA PRO A 273 -3.21 23.37 -8.36
C PRO A 273 -3.15 22.80 -6.94
N LYS A 274 -4.06 21.88 -6.56
CA LYS A 274 -4.04 21.23 -5.24
C LYS A 274 -2.81 20.35 -5.10
N SER A 275 -2.48 19.56 -6.13
CA SER A 275 -1.31 18.68 -6.16
C SER A 275 0.00 19.47 -6.04
N ILE A 276 0.09 20.62 -6.69
CA ILE A 276 1.27 21.50 -6.60
C ILE A 276 1.43 22.03 -5.16
N VAL A 277 0.35 22.54 -4.57
CA VAL A 277 0.37 23.01 -3.17
C VAL A 277 0.72 21.88 -2.22
N GLU A 278 0.10 20.71 -2.37
CA GLU A 278 0.36 19.54 -1.52
C GLU A 278 1.79 19.06 -1.64
N SER A 279 2.32 18.93 -2.86
CA SER A 279 3.70 18.53 -3.13
C SER A 279 4.73 19.43 -2.45
N ASN A 280 4.43 20.73 -2.32
CA ASN A 280 5.35 21.72 -1.75
C ASN A 280 5.19 21.93 -0.23
N SER A 281 4.07 21.55 0.37
CA SER A 281 3.76 21.83 1.76
C SER A 281 3.65 20.60 2.66
N THR A 282 3.41 19.41 2.11
CA THR A 282 3.16 18.21 2.93
C THR A 282 4.41 17.68 3.61
N VAL A 283 4.26 17.30 4.88
CA VAL A 283 5.26 16.60 5.71
C VAL A 283 4.57 15.46 6.43
N SER A 284 5.23 14.30 6.49
CA SER A 284 4.86 13.21 7.38
C SER A 284 5.77 13.23 8.60
N ILE A 285 5.17 13.20 9.78
CA ILE A 285 5.85 13.10 11.08
C ILE A 285 5.83 11.65 11.59
N PRO A 286 6.67 11.27 12.58
CA PRO A 286 6.72 9.91 13.12
C PRO A 286 5.35 9.38 13.50
N PHE A 287 5.02 8.18 13.00
CA PHE A 287 3.75 7.55 13.26
C PHE A 287 3.87 6.03 13.08
N HIS A 288 4.13 5.32 14.17
CA HIS A 288 4.22 3.85 14.19
C HIS A 288 3.91 3.30 15.59
N GLU A 289 3.50 2.06 15.65
CA GLU A 289 3.02 1.37 16.86
C GLU A 289 4.05 1.23 17.98
N MET A 290 5.34 1.36 17.67
CA MET A 290 6.43 1.22 18.65
C MET A 290 6.79 2.54 19.35
N MET A 291 6.14 3.65 19.01
CA MET A 291 6.38 4.93 19.69
C MET A 291 5.91 4.88 21.14
N THR A 292 6.78 5.31 22.04
CA THR A 292 6.40 5.54 23.45
C THR A 292 5.62 6.84 23.60
N ASP A 293 4.87 7.01 24.68
CA ASP A 293 4.13 8.24 24.95
C ASP A 293 5.08 9.46 25.09
N GLU A 294 6.29 9.23 25.61
CA GLU A 294 7.32 10.27 25.70
C GLU A 294 7.81 10.70 24.31
N GLU A 295 7.99 9.76 23.39
CA GLU A 295 8.34 10.06 21.99
C GLU A 295 7.22 10.81 21.28
N VAL A 296 5.95 10.42 21.47
CA VAL A 296 4.77 11.10 20.93
C VAL A 296 4.74 12.54 21.42
N LYS A 297 4.92 12.78 22.73
CA LYS A 297 4.99 14.12 23.31
C LYS A 297 6.16 14.93 22.76
N THR A 298 7.34 14.31 22.64
CA THR A 298 8.53 14.95 22.06
C THR A 298 8.28 15.43 20.63
N VAL A 299 7.59 14.62 19.82
CA VAL A 299 7.20 15.01 18.45
C VAL A 299 6.23 16.19 18.47
N ILE A 300 5.20 16.17 19.33
CA ILE A 300 4.24 17.28 19.47
C ILE A 300 4.96 18.59 19.84
N ASP A 301 5.81 18.54 20.85
CA ASP A 301 6.55 19.72 21.31
C ASP A 301 7.50 20.26 20.23
N GLY A 302 8.19 19.34 19.52
CA GLY A 302 9.04 19.68 18.39
C GLY A 302 8.28 20.36 17.24
N VAL A 303 7.13 19.80 16.86
CA VAL A 303 6.25 20.37 15.83
C VAL A 303 5.78 21.75 16.22
N LYS A 304 5.24 21.92 17.44
CA LYS A 304 4.78 23.23 17.94
C LYS A 304 5.90 24.28 17.93
N LYS A 305 7.09 23.89 18.38
CA LYS A 305 8.27 24.75 18.37
C LYS A 305 8.63 25.20 16.95
N CYS A 306 8.66 24.28 15.98
CA CYS A 306 9.01 24.58 14.58
C CYS A 306 7.93 25.41 13.86
N LEU A 307 6.65 25.33 14.26
CA LEU A 307 5.57 26.13 13.70
C LEU A 307 5.53 27.58 14.25
N SER A 308 6.20 27.84 15.36
CA SER A 308 6.24 29.18 15.99
C SER A 308 7.33 30.11 15.44
N TYR A 309 8.11 29.63 14.48
CA TYR A 309 9.14 30.41 13.74
C TYR A 309 8.67 30.65 12.29
#